data_7662d1fb00b069a47182e6272f15e01b
#
_entry.id   7662d1fb00b069a47182e6272f15e01b
#
_cell.length_a   1.000
_cell.length_b   1.000
_cell.length_c   1.000
_cell.angle_alpha   90.00
_cell.angle_beta   90.00
_cell.angle_gamma   90.00
#
_symmetry.space_group_name_H-M   'P 1'
#
loop_
_entity.id
_entity.type
_entity.pdbx_description
1 polymer ?
#
loop_
_entity_poly.entity_id
_entity_poly.type
_entity_poly.pdbx_seq_one_letter_code
_entity_poly.pdbx_strand_id
1 'polypeptide(L)'
;MDSEQDLAFISVPTLPLKPLTIGKNASAGSLVTFMGYPKGGPFKALPATVQGIGNTQTIDAETGRANAMRQVYQLAADVQHGNSGGPVLDENGTVVGVIFGKATSGQTGYAITASTLKQALAEGGNNTAAVSTGSCRKQ
;
A
#
# COMPACT_ATOMS: atom_id res chain seq x y z
N MET A 1 -13.23 3.78 -3.95
CA MET A 1 -12.42 4.04 -2.77
C MET A 1 -12.89 3.09 -1.68
N ASP A 2 -11.99 2.38 -1.07
CA ASP A 2 -12.23 1.48 0.05
C ASP A 2 -11.56 2.06 1.29
N SER A 3 -12.35 2.77 2.10
CA SER A 3 -11.85 3.44 3.31
C SER A 3 -11.47 2.45 4.42
N GLU A 4 -12.04 1.26 4.42
CA GLU A 4 -11.72 0.23 5.43
C GLU A 4 -10.34 -0.39 5.18
N GLN A 5 -9.97 -0.53 3.90
CA GLN A 5 -8.67 -1.06 3.49
C GLN A 5 -7.61 0.03 3.23
N ASP A 6 -8.00 1.32 3.30
CA ASP A 6 -7.13 2.45 2.94
C ASP A 6 -6.61 2.34 1.50
N LEU A 7 -7.50 1.97 0.57
CA LEU A 7 -7.19 1.75 -0.84
C LEU A 7 -8.10 2.60 -1.74
N ALA A 8 -7.51 3.14 -2.80
CA ALA A 8 -8.24 3.79 -3.88
C ALA A 8 -7.79 3.24 -5.23
N PHE A 9 -8.72 2.99 -6.11
CA PHE A 9 -8.46 2.59 -7.48
C PHE A 9 -8.86 3.72 -8.42
N ILE A 10 -7.98 4.01 -9.39
CA ILE A 10 -8.22 5.01 -10.43
C ILE A 10 -8.16 4.30 -11.77
N SER A 11 -9.23 4.44 -12.56
CA SER A 11 -9.25 3.95 -13.94
C SER A 11 -8.70 5.02 -14.88
N VAL A 12 -7.67 4.67 -15.65
CA VAL A 12 -7.05 5.57 -16.65
C VAL A 12 -7.03 4.84 -18.00
N PRO A 13 -8.08 4.98 -18.83
CA PRO A 13 -8.28 4.17 -20.04
C PRO A 13 -7.16 4.25 -21.08
N THR A 14 -6.42 5.35 -21.10
CA THR A 14 -5.42 5.67 -22.15
C THR A 14 -3.99 5.67 -21.66
N LEU A 15 -3.71 5.01 -20.52
CA LEU A 15 -2.35 4.97 -19.97
C LEU A 15 -1.48 4.01 -20.80
N PRO A 16 -0.47 4.47 -21.57
CA PRO A 16 0.32 3.62 -22.45
C PRO A 16 1.45 2.90 -21.69
N LEU A 17 1.13 2.33 -20.54
CA LEU A 17 2.10 1.63 -19.70
C LEU A 17 1.73 0.15 -19.57
N LYS A 18 2.74 -0.70 -19.55
CA LYS A 18 2.55 -2.12 -19.24
C LYS A 18 2.28 -2.26 -17.73
N PRO A 19 1.15 -2.85 -17.32
CA PRO A 19 0.86 -3.05 -15.92
C PRO A 19 1.83 -4.04 -15.28
N LEU A 20 2.14 -3.82 -13.99
CA LEU A 20 2.85 -4.80 -13.19
C LEU A 20 1.89 -5.94 -12.79
N THR A 21 2.43 -7.14 -12.70
CA THR A 21 1.67 -8.30 -12.21
C THR A 21 1.56 -8.24 -10.69
N ILE A 22 0.37 -8.48 -10.14
CA ILE A 22 0.17 -8.68 -8.71
C ILE A 22 0.38 -10.15 -8.39
N GLY A 23 1.39 -10.44 -7.58
CA GLY A 23 1.83 -11.79 -7.24
C GLY A 23 1.12 -12.41 -6.04
N LYS A 24 1.82 -13.33 -5.39
CA LYS A 24 1.44 -13.91 -4.10
C LYS A 24 2.04 -13.06 -2.97
N ASN A 25 1.62 -13.34 -1.74
CA ASN A 25 2.27 -12.75 -0.59
C ASN A 25 3.74 -13.18 -0.49
N ALA A 26 4.62 -12.24 -0.18
CA ALA A 26 6.00 -12.54 0.18
C ALA A 26 6.04 -13.21 1.57
N SER A 27 7.03 -14.06 1.80
CA SER A 27 7.23 -14.72 3.09
C SER A 27 8.06 -13.85 4.05
N ALA A 28 7.96 -14.11 5.34
CA ALA A 28 8.88 -13.53 6.32
C ALA A 28 10.34 -13.88 5.95
N GLY A 29 11.25 -12.93 6.07
CA GLY A 29 12.64 -13.03 5.65
C GLY A 29 12.90 -12.67 4.19
N SER A 30 11.86 -12.53 3.33
CA SER A 30 12.03 -12.12 1.94
C SER A 30 12.60 -10.71 1.83
N LEU A 31 13.54 -10.52 0.89
CA LEU A 31 13.96 -9.21 0.44
C LEU A 31 12.93 -8.67 -0.56
N VAL A 32 12.57 -7.42 -0.39
CA VAL A 32 11.64 -6.70 -1.27
C VAL A 32 12.16 -5.30 -1.54
N THR A 33 11.61 -4.66 -2.56
CA THR A 33 11.92 -3.25 -2.88
C THR A 33 10.62 -2.46 -2.85
N PHE A 34 10.58 -1.36 -2.12
CA PHE A 34 9.47 -0.43 -2.17
C PHE A 34 9.87 0.88 -2.87
N MET A 35 8.89 1.50 -3.49
CA MET A 35 9.13 2.66 -4.37
C MET A 35 8.26 3.84 -3.95
N GLY A 36 8.73 5.06 -4.24
CA GLY A 36 7.96 6.27 -3.97
C GLY A 36 8.79 7.53 -4.11
N TYR A 37 8.25 8.61 -3.57
CA TYR A 37 8.83 9.96 -3.58
C TYR A 37 9.00 10.46 -2.14
N PRO A 38 9.98 9.91 -1.38
CA PRO A 38 10.12 10.24 0.03
C PRO A 38 10.26 11.74 0.24
N LYS A 39 9.45 12.29 1.15
CA LYS A 39 9.37 13.72 1.48
C LYS A 39 9.07 14.64 0.28
N GLY A 40 8.37 14.10 -0.75
CA GLY A 40 8.12 14.83 -2.00
C GLY A 40 9.36 15.07 -2.86
N GLY A 41 10.47 14.41 -2.54
CA GLY A 41 11.73 14.50 -3.28
C GLY A 41 11.75 13.64 -4.54
N PRO A 42 12.95 13.32 -5.08
CA PRO A 42 13.07 12.50 -6.27
C PRO A 42 12.57 11.06 -6.01
N PHE A 43 12.16 10.39 -7.08
CA PHE A 43 11.81 8.97 -7.04
C PHE A 43 12.94 8.13 -6.46
N LYS A 44 12.58 7.20 -5.59
CA LYS A 44 13.51 6.21 -5.00
C LYS A 44 12.91 4.82 -4.99
N ALA A 45 13.77 3.84 -5.25
CA ALA A 45 13.54 2.43 -4.99
C ALA A 45 14.43 2.04 -3.81
N LEU A 46 13.86 1.55 -2.73
CA LEU A 46 14.53 1.31 -1.47
C LEU A 46 14.33 -0.15 -1.04
N PRO A 47 15.39 -0.81 -0.54
CA PRO A 47 15.30 -2.18 -0.07
C PRO A 47 14.54 -2.26 1.26
N ALA A 48 13.89 -3.39 1.49
CA ALA A 48 13.29 -3.75 2.76
C ALA A 48 13.33 -5.26 2.96
N THR A 49 13.19 -5.70 4.20
CA THR A 49 12.99 -7.11 4.53
C THR A 49 11.62 -7.29 5.16
N VAL A 50 10.88 -8.30 4.74
CA VAL A 50 9.62 -8.70 5.38
C VAL A 50 9.95 -9.30 6.74
N GLN A 51 9.65 -8.59 7.83
CA GLN A 51 9.83 -9.09 9.20
C GLN A 51 8.75 -10.09 9.59
N GLY A 52 7.54 -9.85 9.11
CA GLY A 52 6.40 -10.71 9.41
C GLY A 52 5.14 -10.28 8.65
N ILE A 53 4.15 -11.14 8.73
CA ILE A 53 2.80 -10.90 8.22
C ILE A 53 1.85 -11.07 9.40
N GLY A 54 1.00 -10.10 9.61
CA GLY A 54 0.05 -10.13 10.70
C GLY A 54 -1.24 -9.40 10.36
N ASN A 55 -2.27 -9.65 11.14
CA ASN A 55 -3.49 -8.87 11.07
C ASN A 55 -3.35 -7.64 11.94
N THR A 56 -3.69 -6.49 11.41
CA THR A 56 -3.71 -5.24 12.15
C THR A 56 -5.00 -4.49 11.92
N GLN A 57 -5.35 -3.67 12.88
CA GLN A 57 -6.43 -2.74 12.82
C GLN A 57 -5.85 -1.33 12.95
N THR A 58 -6.15 -0.47 12.00
CA THR A 58 -5.78 0.94 12.09
C THR A 58 -6.94 1.74 12.66
N ILE A 59 -6.61 2.87 13.26
CA ILE A 59 -7.61 3.84 13.72
C ILE A 59 -7.64 4.97 12.71
N ASP A 60 -8.82 5.30 12.22
CA ASP A 60 -9.04 6.48 11.40
C ASP A 60 -8.73 7.73 12.22
N ALA A 61 -7.81 8.56 11.74
CA ALA A 61 -7.32 9.72 12.48
C ALA A 61 -8.36 10.84 12.63
N GLU A 62 -9.41 10.85 11.80
CA GLU A 62 -10.46 11.89 11.87
C GLU A 62 -11.63 11.47 12.73
N THR A 63 -12.06 10.23 12.58
CA THR A 63 -13.27 9.73 13.25
C THR A 63 -12.96 9.03 14.55
N GLY A 64 -11.71 8.67 14.81
CA GLY A 64 -11.28 7.84 15.94
C GLY A 64 -11.82 6.40 15.87
N ARG A 65 -12.44 6.00 14.77
CA ARG A 65 -13.02 4.66 14.61
C ARG A 65 -11.95 3.67 14.17
N ALA A 66 -12.06 2.47 14.70
CA ALA A 66 -11.25 1.36 14.23
C ALA A 66 -11.72 0.91 12.84
N ASN A 67 -10.77 0.82 11.91
CA ASN A 67 -11.02 0.25 10.57
C ASN A 67 -11.14 -1.28 10.64
N ALA A 68 -11.48 -1.91 9.53
CA ALA A 68 -11.50 -3.37 9.46
C ALA A 68 -10.12 -3.98 9.71
N MET A 69 -10.11 -5.19 10.27
CA MET A 69 -8.89 -5.99 10.38
C MET A 69 -8.38 -6.33 8.98
N ARG A 70 -7.10 -6.06 8.72
CA ARG A 70 -6.47 -6.38 7.44
C ARG A 70 -5.11 -7.04 7.63
N GLN A 71 -4.76 -7.90 6.67
CA GLN A 71 -3.46 -8.54 6.67
C GLN A 71 -2.40 -7.59 6.10
N VAL A 72 -1.35 -7.38 6.85
CA VAL A 72 -0.27 -6.45 6.49
C VAL A 72 1.10 -7.08 6.69
N TYR A 73 2.06 -6.55 5.94
CA TYR A 73 3.48 -6.77 6.23
C TYR A 73 3.97 -5.79 7.27
N GLN A 74 4.83 -6.29 8.14
CA GLN A 74 5.81 -5.50 8.86
C GLN A 74 7.13 -5.57 8.07
N LEU A 75 7.65 -4.41 7.68
CA LEU A 75 8.87 -4.28 6.89
C LEU A 75 9.97 -3.63 7.73
N ALA A 76 11.15 -4.24 7.74
CA ALA A 76 12.37 -3.53 8.19
C ALA A 76 12.71 -2.50 7.11
N ALA A 77 12.23 -1.28 7.27
CA ALA A 77 12.35 -0.22 6.27
C ALA A 77 12.13 1.15 6.89
N ASP A 78 12.93 2.12 6.47
CA ASP A 78 12.70 3.54 6.78
C ASP A 78 11.68 4.14 5.80
N VAL A 79 10.41 3.87 6.04
CA VAL A 79 9.29 4.44 5.27
C VAL A 79 9.09 5.91 5.67
N GLN A 80 9.04 6.79 4.68
CA GLN A 80 8.83 8.22 4.84
C GLN A 80 7.51 8.65 4.19
N HIS A 81 6.98 9.83 4.60
CA HIS A 81 5.89 10.46 3.86
C HIS A 81 6.26 10.57 2.37
N GLY A 82 5.32 10.25 1.48
CA GLY A 82 5.54 10.17 0.03
C GLY A 82 5.90 8.76 -0.46
N ASN A 83 6.09 7.78 0.43
CA ASN A 83 6.14 6.37 0.05
C ASN A 83 4.76 5.69 0.08
N SER A 84 3.79 6.26 0.79
CA SER A 84 2.41 5.73 0.85
C SER A 84 1.80 5.65 -0.55
N GLY A 85 1.12 4.54 -0.85
CA GLY A 85 0.60 4.21 -2.18
C GLY A 85 1.64 3.59 -3.12
N GLY A 86 2.92 3.61 -2.74
CA GLY A 86 4.00 3.00 -3.53
C GLY A 86 3.98 1.48 -3.49
N PRO A 87 4.33 0.81 -4.61
CA PRO A 87 4.35 -0.65 -4.67
C PRO A 87 5.52 -1.23 -3.86
N VAL A 88 5.28 -2.43 -3.33
CA VAL A 88 6.32 -3.33 -2.81
C VAL A 88 6.50 -4.44 -3.82
N LEU A 89 7.71 -4.61 -4.33
CA LEU A 89 8.05 -5.57 -5.37
C LEU A 89 8.95 -6.66 -4.81
N ASP A 90 8.77 -7.88 -5.29
CA ASP A 90 9.71 -8.96 -5.09
C ASP A 90 10.94 -8.83 -6.04
N GLU A 91 11.86 -9.79 -5.97
CA GLU A 91 13.06 -9.83 -6.81
C GLU A 91 12.77 -9.97 -8.31
N ASN A 92 11.56 -10.41 -8.69
CA ASN A 92 11.12 -10.56 -10.08
C ASN A 92 10.38 -9.31 -10.60
N GLY A 93 10.25 -8.28 -9.79
CA GLY A 93 9.49 -7.07 -10.12
C GLY A 93 7.98 -7.26 -10.02
N THR A 94 7.50 -8.30 -9.32
CA THR A 94 6.09 -8.57 -9.12
C THR A 94 5.58 -7.82 -7.89
N VAL A 95 4.40 -7.21 -7.98
CA VAL A 95 3.81 -6.48 -6.85
C VAL A 95 3.36 -7.49 -5.79
N VAL A 96 3.95 -7.41 -4.62
CA VAL A 96 3.59 -8.22 -3.45
C VAL A 96 2.86 -7.42 -2.38
N GLY A 97 2.82 -6.10 -2.50
CA GLY A 97 2.10 -5.24 -1.54
C GLY A 97 2.10 -3.76 -1.94
N VAL A 98 1.48 -2.94 -1.08
CA VAL A 98 1.41 -1.48 -1.22
C VAL A 98 1.69 -0.84 0.13
N ILE A 99 2.64 0.11 0.20
CA ILE A 99 2.97 0.86 1.41
C ILE A 99 1.77 1.72 1.82
N PHE A 100 1.39 1.70 3.11
CA PHE A 100 0.37 2.61 3.63
C PHE A 100 0.79 3.38 4.89
N GLY A 101 1.84 2.95 5.58
CA GLY A 101 2.20 3.62 6.82
C GLY A 101 3.54 3.18 7.39
N LYS A 102 3.85 3.75 8.54
CA LYS A 102 5.02 3.40 9.34
C LYS A 102 4.69 3.41 10.82
N ALA A 103 5.50 2.73 11.62
CA ALA A 103 5.43 2.82 13.07
C ALA A 103 5.74 4.25 13.56
N THR A 104 5.18 4.61 14.70
CA THR A 104 5.46 5.90 15.36
C THR A 104 6.88 6.00 15.90
N SER A 105 7.51 4.85 16.12
CA SER A 105 8.91 4.75 16.58
C SER A 105 9.64 3.63 15.84
N GLY A 106 10.95 3.79 15.67
CA GLY A 106 11.78 2.81 14.98
C GLY A 106 11.71 2.91 13.44
N GLN A 107 12.25 1.89 12.77
CA GLN A 107 12.33 1.78 11.32
C GLN A 107 11.45 0.62 10.82
N THR A 108 10.17 0.65 11.20
CA THR A 108 9.20 -0.35 10.74
C THR A 108 8.19 0.32 9.81
N GLY A 109 8.16 -0.15 8.58
CA GLY A 109 7.14 0.20 7.61
C GLY A 109 6.00 -0.82 7.62
N TYR A 110 4.84 -0.41 7.15
CA TYR A 110 3.68 -1.28 6.97
C TYR A 110 3.21 -1.25 5.52
N ALA A 111 2.90 -2.41 4.98
CA ALA A 111 2.34 -2.54 3.64
C ALA A 111 1.15 -3.50 3.64
N ILE A 112 0.14 -3.17 2.84
CA ILE A 112 -0.98 -4.06 2.54
C ILE A 112 -0.43 -5.23 1.72
N THR A 113 -0.86 -6.46 2.02
CA THR A 113 -0.40 -7.65 1.30
C THR A 113 -1.03 -7.77 -0.09
N ALA A 114 -0.39 -8.57 -0.97
CA ALA A 114 -0.94 -8.85 -2.30
C ALA A 114 -2.32 -9.53 -2.23
N SER A 115 -2.58 -10.37 -1.24
CA SER A 115 -3.89 -11.00 -1.05
C SER A 115 -4.97 -9.98 -0.72
N THR A 116 -4.70 -9.05 0.21
CA THR A 116 -5.63 -7.96 0.56
C THR A 116 -5.87 -7.03 -0.64
N LEU A 117 -4.79 -6.68 -1.38
CA LEU A 117 -4.91 -5.87 -2.60
C LEU A 117 -5.78 -6.54 -3.67
N LYS A 118 -5.59 -7.85 -3.90
CA LYS A 118 -6.41 -8.63 -4.86
C LYS A 118 -7.88 -8.69 -4.44
N GLN A 119 -8.14 -8.89 -3.15
CA GLN A 119 -9.51 -8.90 -2.63
C GLN A 119 -10.18 -7.56 -2.87
N ALA A 120 -9.57 -6.47 -2.46
CA ALA A 120 -10.12 -5.12 -2.67
C ALA A 120 -10.32 -4.79 -4.16
N LEU A 121 -9.40 -5.24 -5.03
CA LEU A 121 -9.53 -5.08 -6.48
C LEU A 121 -10.71 -5.88 -7.04
N ALA A 122 -10.95 -7.11 -6.56
CA ALA A 122 -12.08 -7.94 -6.98
C ALA A 122 -13.43 -7.32 -6.55
N GLU A 123 -13.49 -6.70 -5.37
CA GLU A 123 -14.68 -6.08 -4.82
C GLU A 123 -14.99 -4.71 -5.43
N GLY A 124 -13.97 -3.90 -5.74
CA GLY A 124 -14.14 -2.51 -6.16
C GLY A 124 -13.54 -2.13 -7.51
N GLY A 125 -12.60 -2.91 -8.04
CA GLY A 125 -11.80 -2.53 -9.22
C GLY A 125 -12.57 -2.47 -10.54
N ASN A 126 -13.72 -3.13 -10.63
CA ASN A 126 -14.59 -3.11 -11.82
C ASN A 126 -15.67 -2.00 -11.78
N ASN A 127 -15.75 -1.26 -10.69
CA ASN A 127 -16.70 -0.17 -10.58
C ASN A 127 -16.12 1.09 -11.26
N THR A 128 -16.65 1.40 -12.44
CA THR A 128 -16.27 2.59 -13.22
C THR A 128 -17.15 3.81 -12.94
N ALA A 129 -18.15 3.67 -12.07
CA ALA A 129 -19.02 4.79 -11.69
C ALA A 129 -18.21 5.83 -10.90
N ALA A 130 -18.46 7.10 -11.17
CA ALA A 130 -17.85 8.19 -10.41
C ALA A 130 -18.29 8.10 -8.95
N VAL A 131 -17.32 8.17 -8.05
CA VAL A 131 -17.55 8.18 -6.60
C VAL A 131 -17.07 9.50 -6.00
N SER A 132 -17.73 9.95 -4.94
CA SER A 132 -17.26 11.12 -4.21
C SER A 132 -15.90 10.82 -3.59
N THR A 133 -14.95 11.73 -3.75
CA THR A 133 -13.63 11.68 -3.10
C THR A 133 -13.61 12.45 -1.77
N GLY A 134 -14.77 12.92 -1.32
CA GLY A 134 -14.88 13.79 -0.15
C GLY A 134 -14.43 15.23 -0.44
N SER A 135 -14.26 16.01 0.62
CA SER A 135 -13.73 17.38 0.52
C SER A 135 -12.21 17.36 0.46
N CYS A 136 -11.64 18.22 -0.40
CA CYS A 136 -10.18 18.41 -0.42
C CYS A 136 -9.70 18.95 0.94
N ARG A 137 -8.67 18.35 1.48
CA ARG A 137 -7.98 18.91 2.66
C ARG A 137 -7.05 20.03 2.19
N LYS A 138 -7.17 21.18 2.84
CA LYS A 138 -6.10 22.20 2.74
C LYS A 138 -4.93 21.68 3.56
N GLN A 139 -3.79 21.51 2.93
CA GLN A 139 -2.50 21.27 3.59
C GLN A 139 -2.06 22.54 4.32
#